data_9d49f9030b6f73a7f381edd55277a054
#
_entry.id   9d49f9030b6f73a7f381edd55277a054
#
_cell.length_a   1.000
_cell.length_b   1.000
_cell.length_c   1.000
_cell.angle_alpha   90.00
_cell.angle_beta   90.00
_cell.angle_gamma   90.00
#
_symmetry.space_group_name_H-M   'P 1'
#
loop_
_entity.id
_entity.type
_entity.pdbx_description
1 polymer ?
#
loop_
_entity_poly.entity_id
_entity_poly.type
_entity_poly.pdbx_seq_one_letter_code
_entity_poly.pdbx_strand_id
1 'polypeptide(L)'
;MSLFGMLSPLPSKEVLRAKQSHVAGLSAQQLEDNINYTYRVAESSHSIFNMALIVLSAILVVVAIVFLVRKNLQYANYTYVGYVLLAIIGSIYGYVSLQDAVQLVHDETMRLGISVISQAVSIFYIVINVLFLALVFYKMWRQQKALAEEEETEELA
;
A
#
# COMPACT_ATOMS: atom_id res chain seq x y z
N MET A 1 4.61 -2.91 0.33
CA MET A 1 5.41 -3.20 -0.89
C MET A 1 6.62 -2.27 -0.89
N SER A 2 7.82 -2.77 -1.18
CA SER A 2 9.05 -1.97 -1.13
C SER A 2 9.54 -1.64 -2.55
N LEU A 3 10.13 -0.45 -2.71
CA LEU A 3 10.84 -0.04 -3.93
C LEU A 3 11.87 -1.11 -4.37
N PHE A 4 12.53 -1.75 -3.41
CA PHE A 4 13.49 -2.82 -3.67
C PHE A 4 12.87 -4.07 -4.30
N GLY A 5 11.63 -4.42 -3.94
CA GLY A 5 10.91 -5.54 -4.55
C GLY A 5 10.58 -5.31 -6.02
N MET A 6 10.38 -4.06 -6.43
CA MET A 6 10.15 -3.67 -7.83
C MET A 6 11.39 -3.80 -8.72
N LEU A 7 12.57 -3.56 -8.14
CA LEU A 7 13.84 -3.60 -8.87
C LEU A 7 14.38 -5.03 -9.02
N SER A 8 13.83 -5.98 -8.28
CA SER A 8 14.18 -7.39 -8.41
C SER A 8 13.48 -7.99 -9.63
N PRO A 9 14.16 -8.82 -10.43
CA PRO A 9 13.47 -9.51 -11.53
C PRO A 9 12.33 -10.40 -11.01
N LEU A 10 11.27 -10.51 -11.79
CA LEU A 10 10.17 -11.41 -11.48
C LEU A 10 10.71 -12.84 -11.33
N PRO A 11 10.53 -13.50 -10.17
CA PRO A 11 11.04 -14.85 -9.97
C PRO A 11 10.31 -15.82 -10.88
N SER A 12 11.04 -16.72 -11.57
CA SER A 12 10.41 -17.79 -12.33
C SER A 12 9.81 -18.84 -11.37
N LYS A 13 8.80 -19.57 -11.85
CA LYS A 13 8.19 -20.68 -11.07
C LYS A 13 9.23 -21.75 -10.69
N GLU A 14 10.24 -21.95 -11.51
CA GLU A 14 11.33 -22.89 -11.23
C GLU A 14 12.18 -22.44 -10.03
N VAL A 15 12.52 -21.15 -9.96
CA VAL A 15 13.24 -20.58 -8.81
C VAL A 15 12.39 -20.66 -7.54
N LEU A 16 11.08 -20.43 -7.64
CA LEU A 16 10.17 -20.57 -6.51
C LEU A 16 10.08 -22.02 -6.05
N ARG A 17 9.99 -22.98 -6.99
CA ARG A 17 9.96 -24.41 -6.70
C ARG A 17 11.25 -24.85 -6.00
N ALA A 18 12.40 -24.43 -6.47
CA ALA A 18 13.70 -24.74 -5.86
C ALA A 18 13.80 -24.20 -4.42
N LYS A 19 13.29 -22.99 -4.16
CA LYS A 19 13.29 -22.40 -2.82
C LYS A 19 12.30 -23.07 -1.86
N GLN A 20 11.17 -23.56 -2.36
CA GLN A 20 10.09 -24.12 -1.53
C GLN A 20 10.15 -25.65 -1.39
N SER A 21 10.96 -26.34 -2.22
CA SER A 21 11.15 -27.79 -2.13
C SER A 21 11.68 -28.30 -0.77
N HIS A 22 12.25 -27.39 0.03
CA HIS A 22 12.76 -27.70 1.37
C HIS A 22 11.73 -27.48 2.50
N VAL A 23 10.49 -27.02 2.19
CA VAL A 23 9.44 -26.86 3.20
C VAL A 23 8.84 -28.21 3.52
N ALA A 24 9.27 -28.80 4.64
CA ALA A 24 8.78 -30.08 5.11
C ALA A 24 7.28 -30.02 5.46
N GLY A 25 6.53 -31.05 5.10
CA GLY A 25 5.12 -31.23 5.51
C GLY A 25 4.06 -30.77 4.51
N LEU A 26 4.44 -30.20 3.37
CA LEU A 26 3.48 -29.88 2.31
C LEU A 26 3.29 -31.08 1.37
N SER A 27 2.03 -31.35 0.97
CA SER A 27 1.76 -32.26 -0.12
C SER A 27 2.24 -31.67 -1.47
N ALA A 28 2.39 -32.50 -2.49
CA ALA A 28 2.80 -32.04 -3.83
C ALA A 28 1.81 -30.98 -4.38
N GLN A 29 0.52 -31.13 -4.09
CA GLN A 29 -0.52 -30.18 -4.49
C GLN A 29 -0.41 -28.87 -3.75
N GLN A 30 -0.25 -28.89 -2.44
CA GLN A 30 -0.06 -27.68 -1.63
C GLN A 30 1.19 -26.92 -2.01
N LEU A 31 2.26 -27.61 -2.39
CA LEU A 31 3.47 -26.98 -2.90
C LEU A 31 3.20 -26.26 -4.22
N GLU A 32 2.52 -26.90 -5.16
CA GLU A 32 2.18 -26.29 -6.46
C GLU A 32 1.22 -25.10 -6.29
N ASP A 33 0.22 -25.21 -5.43
CA ASP A 33 -0.70 -24.13 -5.08
C ASP A 33 0.06 -22.92 -4.49
N ASN A 34 1.01 -23.17 -3.58
CA ASN A 34 1.82 -22.13 -2.98
C ASN A 34 2.73 -21.44 -4.00
N ILE A 35 3.31 -22.19 -4.93
CA ILE A 35 4.12 -21.65 -6.03
C ILE A 35 3.26 -20.75 -6.92
N ASN A 36 2.08 -21.22 -7.34
CA ASN A 36 1.17 -20.46 -8.21
C ASN A 36 0.68 -19.18 -7.53
N TYR A 37 0.29 -19.27 -6.26
CA TYR A 37 -0.08 -18.12 -5.44
C TYR A 37 1.06 -17.10 -5.36
N THR A 38 2.25 -17.55 -4.96
CA THR A 38 3.42 -16.67 -4.79
C THR A 38 3.83 -16.02 -6.10
N TYR A 39 3.79 -16.77 -7.21
CA TYR A 39 4.07 -16.25 -8.53
C TYR A 39 3.06 -15.17 -8.94
N ARG A 40 1.75 -15.42 -8.74
CA ARG A 40 0.70 -14.46 -9.07
C ARG A 40 0.80 -13.16 -8.26
N VAL A 41 1.13 -13.26 -6.97
CA VAL A 41 1.39 -12.09 -6.11
C VAL A 41 2.61 -11.31 -6.61
N ALA A 42 3.68 -12.00 -6.99
CA ALA A 42 4.88 -11.36 -7.54
C ALA A 42 4.57 -10.66 -8.87
N GLU A 43 3.84 -11.31 -9.78
CA GLU A 43 3.39 -10.75 -11.06
C GLU A 43 2.55 -9.48 -10.86
N SER A 44 1.58 -9.50 -9.95
CA SER A 44 0.77 -8.32 -9.61
C SER A 44 1.61 -7.19 -9.05
N SER A 45 2.63 -7.52 -8.27
CA SER A 45 3.57 -6.54 -7.71
C SER A 45 4.40 -5.85 -8.79
N HIS A 46 4.70 -6.53 -9.90
CA HIS A 46 5.43 -6.02 -11.06
C HIS A 46 4.50 -5.44 -12.14
N SER A 47 3.20 -5.34 -11.89
CA SER A 47 2.27 -4.71 -12.84
C SER A 47 2.63 -3.24 -13.05
N ILE A 48 2.44 -2.74 -14.28
CA ILE A 48 2.68 -1.32 -14.62
C ILE A 48 1.89 -0.39 -13.70
N PHE A 49 0.64 -0.78 -13.36
CA PHE A 49 -0.20 0.01 -12.47
C PHE A 49 0.40 0.12 -11.06
N ASN A 50 0.84 -0.99 -10.47
CA ASN A 50 1.48 -0.98 -9.16
C ASN A 50 2.79 -0.20 -9.17
N MET A 51 3.59 -0.33 -10.23
CA MET A 51 4.83 0.42 -10.43
C MET A 51 4.55 1.92 -10.49
N ALA A 52 3.54 2.34 -11.25
CA ALA A 52 3.14 3.75 -11.34
C ALA A 52 2.70 4.30 -9.97
N LEU A 53 1.90 3.55 -9.21
CA LEU A 53 1.48 3.96 -7.86
C LEU A 53 2.68 4.17 -6.92
N ILE A 54 3.66 3.26 -6.93
CA ILE A 54 4.85 3.36 -6.09
C ILE A 54 5.70 4.57 -6.47
N VAL A 55 5.93 4.78 -7.76
CA VAL A 55 6.71 5.92 -8.26
C VAL A 55 6.02 7.24 -7.91
N LEU A 56 4.73 7.35 -8.19
CA LEU A 56 3.96 8.56 -7.84
C LEU A 56 3.96 8.82 -6.33
N SER A 57 3.79 7.77 -5.52
CA SER A 57 3.86 7.89 -4.06
C SER A 57 5.22 8.38 -3.58
N ALA A 58 6.32 7.87 -4.16
CA ALA A 58 7.67 8.31 -3.83
C ALA A 58 7.89 9.79 -4.21
N ILE A 59 7.41 10.21 -5.38
CA ILE A 59 7.48 11.61 -5.82
C ILE A 59 6.72 12.52 -4.84
N LEU A 60 5.48 12.15 -4.45
CA LEU A 60 4.70 12.95 -3.51
C LEU A 60 5.37 13.07 -2.13
N VAL A 61 6.01 12.01 -1.64
CA VAL A 61 6.77 12.08 -0.39
C VAL A 61 7.92 13.07 -0.49
N VAL A 62 8.70 13.01 -1.56
CA VAL A 62 9.83 13.96 -1.79
C VAL A 62 9.30 15.39 -1.89
N VAL A 63 8.23 15.62 -2.64
CA VAL A 63 7.60 16.95 -2.79
C VAL A 63 7.08 17.47 -1.46
N ALA A 64 6.43 16.63 -0.65
CA ALA A 64 5.97 17.00 0.69
C ALA A 64 7.13 17.43 1.60
N ILE A 65 8.26 16.70 1.57
CA ILE A 65 9.47 17.05 2.34
C ILE A 65 10.02 18.40 1.87
N VAL A 66 10.10 18.65 0.56
CA VAL A 66 10.57 19.93 0.02
C VAL A 66 9.70 21.10 0.49
N PHE A 67 8.36 20.94 0.49
CA PHE A 67 7.47 21.98 1.01
C PHE A 67 7.60 22.18 2.52
N LEU A 68 7.82 21.11 3.29
CA LEU A 68 8.10 21.21 4.72
C LEU A 68 9.38 21.99 5.00
N VAL A 69 10.47 21.72 4.29
CA VAL A 69 11.75 22.43 4.42
C VAL A 69 11.59 23.91 4.06
N ARG A 70 10.76 24.21 3.06
CA ARG A 70 10.42 25.59 2.65
C ARG A 70 9.40 26.26 3.58
N LYS A 71 9.02 25.63 4.68
CA LYS A 71 8.00 26.12 5.64
C LYS A 71 6.64 26.39 5.01
N ASN A 72 6.37 25.82 3.86
CA ASN A 72 5.07 25.94 3.17
C ASN A 72 4.16 24.78 3.61
N LEU A 73 3.60 24.90 4.82
CA LEU A 73 2.82 23.85 5.47
C LEU A 73 1.54 23.50 4.71
N GLN A 74 0.93 24.49 4.03
CA GLN A 74 -0.30 24.26 3.28
C GLN A 74 -0.08 23.30 2.12
N TYR A 75 0.92 23.56 1.25
CA TYR A 75 1.24 22.68 0.13
C TYR A 75 1.79 21.33 0.59
N ALA A 76 2.56 21.29 1.69
CA ALA A 76 3.00 20.03 2.28
C ALA A 76 1.81 19.15 2.70
N ASN A 77 0.80 19.74 3.36
CA ASN A 77 -0.41 19.01 3.76
C ASN A 77 -1.21 18.49 2.56
N TYR A 78 -1.43 19.31 1.51
CA TYR A 78 -2.12 18.86 0.29
C TYR A 78 -1.38 17.73 -0.42
N THR A 79 -0.05 17.83 -0.51
CA THR A 79 0.77 16.77 -1.10
C THR A 79 0.69 15.48 -0.29
N TYR A 80 0.66 15.59 1.03
CA TYR A 80 0.49 14.43 1.91
C TYR A 80 -0.90 13.79 1.79
N VAL A 81 -1.97 14.60 1.65
CA VAL A 81 -3.31 14.08 1.34
C VAL A 81 -3.29 13.28 0.03
N GLY A 82 -2.67 13.81 -1.03
CA GLY A 82 -2.48 13.09 -2.28
C GLY A 82 -1.77 11.75 -2.10
N TYR A 83 -0.70 11.71 -1.31
CA TYR A 83 0.01 10.49 -0.97
C TYR A 83 -0.89 9.46 -0.26
N VAL A 84 -1.66 9.88 0.75
CA VAL A 84 -2.55 8.98 1.49
C VAL A 84 -3.66 8.42 0.59
N LEU A 85 -4.21 9.24 -0.32
CA LEU A 85 -5.20 8.76 -1.31
C LEU A 85 -4.59 7.70 -2.24
N LEU A 86 -3.36 7.90 -2.72
CA LEU A 86 -2.66 6.87 -3.50
C LEU A 86 -2.40 5.61 -2.69
N ALA A 87 -2.07 5.74 -1.40
CA ALA A 87 -1.89 4.59 -0.50
C ALA A 87 -3.19 3.78 -0.32
N ILE A 88 -4.34 4.46 -0.23
CA ILE A 88 -5.66 3.80 -0.18
C ILE A 88 -5.93 3.06 -1.50
N ILE A 89 -5.73 3.71 -2.64
CA ILE A 89 -5.89 3.08 -3.96
C ILE A 89 -4.98 1.85 -4.09
N GLY A 90 -3.71 1.97 -3.69
CA GLY A 90 -2.76 0.87 -3.68
C GLY A 90 -3.18 -0.29 -2.76
N SER A 91 -3.78 0.02 -1.60
CA SER A 91 -4.29 -1.00 -0.68
C SER A 91 -5.49 -1.75 -1.26
N ILE A 92 -6.40 -1.05 -1.94
CA ILE A 92 -7.54 -1.66 -2.63
C ILE A 92 -7.06 -2.53 -3.79
N TYR A 93 -6.14 -2.03 -4.60
CA TYR A 93 -5.53 -2.81 -5.69
C TYR A 93 -4.84 -4.07 -5.17
N GLY A 94 -4.05 -3.93 -4.11
CA GLY A 94 -3.38 -5.06 -3.45
C GLY A 94 -4.37 -6.10 -2.93
N TYR A 95 -5.49 -5.67 -2.34
CA TYR A 95 -6.55 -6.56 -1.90
C TYR A 95 -7.16 -7.36 -3.06
N VAL A 96 -7.54 -6.70 -4.13
CA VAL A 96 -8.12 -7.35 -5.32
C VAL A 96 -7.11 -8.36 -5.93
N SER A 97 -5.85 -7.95 -6.07
CA SER A 97 -4.79 -8.81 -6.61
C SER A 97 -4.52 -10.04 -5.74
N LEU A 98 -4.62 -9.90 -4.41
CA LEU A 98 -4.49 -11.02 -3.48
C LEU A 98 -5.68 -11.98 -3.58
N GLN A 99 -6.91 -11.47 -3.72
CA GLN A 99 -8.09 -12.31 -3.93
C GLN A 99 -7.99 -13.13 -5.23
N ASP A 100 -7.51 -12.53 -6.30
CA ASP A 100 -7.23 -13.22 -7.57
C ASP A 100 -6.20 -14.35 -7.38
N ALA A 101 -5.12 -14.08 -6.64
CA ALA A 101 -4.09 -15.07 -6.38
C ALA A 101 -4.59 -16.23 -5.49
N VAL A 102 -5.45 -15.94 -4.51
CA VAL A 102 -6.05 -16.95 -3.62
C VAL A 102 -6.92 -17.95 -4.38
N GLN A 103 -7.57 -17.53 -5.48
CA GLN A 103 -8.38 -18.43 -6.30
C GLN A 103 -7.56 -19.53 -7.00
N LEU A 104 -6.24 -19.36 -7.13
CA LEU A 104 -5.35 -20.37 -7.69
C LEU A 104 -5.00 -21.50 -6.70
N VAL A 105 -5.39 -21.35 -5.42
CA VAL A 105 -5.16 -22.36 -4.39
C VAL A 105 -6.33 -23.33 -4.37
N HIS A 106 -6.06 -24.60 -4.67
CA HIS A 106 -7.06 -25.67 -4.76
C HIS A 106 -7.33 -26.31 -3.39
N ASP A 107 -6.29 -26.37 -2.53
CA ASP A 107 -6.46 -26.87 -1.16
C ASP A 107 -7.35 -25.90 -0.38
N GLU A 108 -8.52 -26.39 0.05
CA GLU A 108 -9.55 -25.56 0.68
C GLU A 108 -9.08 -24.97 2.03
N THR A 109 -8.38 -25.75 2.83
CA THR A 109 -7.87 -25.30 4.13
C THR A 109 -6.83 -24.22 3.98
N MET A 110 -5.90 -24.41 3.05
CA MET A 110 -4.87 -23.45 2.72
C MET A 110 -5.48 -22.17 2.13
N ARG A 111 -6.43 -22.29 1.21
CA ARG A 111 -7.16 -21.18 0.60
C ARG A 111 -7.88 -20.33 1.62
N LEU A 112 -8.61 -20.94 2.56
CA LEU A 112 -9.30 -20.24 3.63
C LEU A 112 -8.30 -19.50 4.55
N GLY A 113 -7.23 -20.17 4.95
CA GLY A 113 -6.19 -19.57 5.80
C GLY A 113 -5.56 -18.33 5.15
N ILE A 114 -5.13 -18.44 3.89
CA ILE A 114 -4.53 -17.32 3.16
C ILE A 114 -5.56 -16.20 2.94
N SER A 115 -6.81 -16.53 2.60
CA SER A 115 -7.87 -15.56 2.39
C SER A 115 -8.15 -14.74 3.64
N VAL A 116 -8.33 -15.37 4.78
CA VAL A 116 -8.60 -14.67 6.06
C VAL A 116 -7.45 -13.75 6.45
N ILE A 117 -6.21 -14.23 6.35
CA ILE A 117 -5.03 -13.41 6.70
C ILE A 117 -4.90 -12.23 5.74
N SER A 118 -5.03 -12.45 4.44
CA SER A 118 -4.90 -11.39 3.44
C SER A 118 -6.00 -10.33 3.57
N GLN A 119 -7.24 -10.74 3.87
CA GLN A 119 -8.35 -9.83 4.14
C GLN A 119 -8.08 -8.99 5.38
N ALA A 120 -7.72 -9.63 6.50
CA ALA A 120 -7.44 -8.93 7.75
C ALA A 120 -6.33 -7.89 7.60
N VAL A 121 -5.22 -8.25 6.95
CA VAL A 121 -4.09 -7.35 6.69
C VAL A 121 -4.51 -6.20 5.78
N SER A 122 -5.25 -6.47 4.71
CA SER A 122 -5.69 -5.44 3.77
C SER A 122 -6.65 -4.44 4.41
N ILE A 123 -7.64 -4.93 5.16
CA ILE A 123 -8.59 -4.08 5.91
C ILE A 123 -7.84 -3.22 6.93
N PHE A 124 -6.90 -3.80 7.66
CA PHE A 124 -6.08 -3.07 8.62
C PHE A 124 -5.32 -1.91 7.97
N TYR A 125 -4.68 -2.14 6.80
CA TYR A 125 -4.00 -1.07 6.07
C TYR A 125 -4.95 0.01 5.57
N ILE A 126 -6.12 -0.35 5.06
CA ILE A 126 -7.13 0.62 4.63
C ILE A 126 -7.58 1.48 5.81
N VAL A 127 -7.93 0.86 6.94
CA VAL A 127 -8.37 1.57 8.15
C VAL A 127 -7.31 2.54 8.66
N ILE A 128 -6.05 2.12 8.75
CA ILE A 128 -4.95 2.99 9.16
C ILE A 128 -4.80 4.19 8.21
N ASN A 129 -4.83 3.96 6.90
CA ASN A 129 -4.73 5.06 5.93
C ASN A 129 -5.90 6.05 6.04
N VAL A 130 -7.12 5.56 6.26
CA VAL A 130 -8.29 6.42 6.50
C VAL A 130 -8.15 7.22 7.79
N LEU A 131 -7.63 6.62 8.86
CA LEU A 131 -7.36 7.34 10.12
C LEU A 131 -6.31 8.43 9.91
N PHE A 132 -5.22 8.15 9.19
CA PHE A 132 -4.23 9.16 8.85
C PHE A 132 -4.83 10.30 8.03
N LEU A 133 -5.69 9.99 7.06
CA LEU A 133 -6.37 11.00 6.27
C LEU A 133 -7.24 11.91 7.15
N ALA A 134 -8.01 11.33 8.06
CA ALA A 134 -8.84 12.09 9.02
C ALA A 134 -7.99 13.01 9.92
N LEU A 135 -6.84 12.53 10.42
CA LEU A 135 -5.91 13.31 11.23
C LEU A 135 -5.33 14.50 10.45
N VAL A 136 -5.00 14.31 9.17
CA VAL A 136 -4.48 15.39 8.32
C VAL A 136 -5.55 16.43 8.07
N PHE A 137 -6.78 16.04 7.74
CA PHE A 137 -7.89 16.96 7.57
C PHE A 137 -8.19 17.75 8.85
N TYR A 138 -8.19 17.08 10.00
CA TYR A 138 -8.35 17.74 11.30
C TYR A 138 -7.25 18.79 11.55
N LYS A 139 -5.99 18.45 11.25
CA LYS A 139 -4.86 19.38 11.37
C LYS A 139 -5.02 20.58 10.43
N MET A 140 -5.39 20.34 9.17
CA MET A 140 -5.61 21.40 8.18
C MET A 140 -6.73 22.35 8.62
N TRP A 141 -7.85 21.79 9.09
CA TRP A 141 -8.96 22.57 9.62
C TRP A 141 -8.55 23.46 10.80
N ARG A 142 -7.80 22.91 11.75
CA ARG A 142 -7.26 23.71 12.88
C ARG A 142 -6.36 24.84 12.43
N GLN A 143 -5.49 24.58 11.45
CA GLN A 143 -4.59 25.62 10.91
C GLN A 143 -5.37 26.74 10.22
N GLN A 144 -6.37 26.41 9.42
CA GLN A 144 -7.22 27.40 8.77
C GLN A 144 -7.98 28.25 9.78
N LYS A 145 -8.50 27.61 10.83
CA LYS A 145 -9.20 28.34 11.91
C LYS A 145 -8.27 29.31 12.63
N ALA A 146 -7.06 28.90 12.97
CA ALA A 146 -6.09 29.78 13.62
C ALA A 146 -5.71 30.99 12.76
N LEU A 147 -5.53 30.79 11.45
CA LEU A 147 -5.24 31.88 10.51
C LEU A 147 -6.42 32.88 10.41
N ALA A 148 -7.65 32.38 10.37
CA ALA A 148 -8.83 33.24 10.34
C ALA A 148 -8.97 34.07 11.63
N GLU A 149 -8.68 33.50 12.79
CA GLU A 149 -8.69 34.21 14.08
C GLU A 149 -7.58 35.29 14.16
N GLU A 150 -6.41 35.05 13.55
CA GLU A 150 -5.34 36.06 13.46
C GLU A 150 -5.74 37.21 12.54
N GLU A 151 -6.30 36.95 11.34
CA GLU A 151 -6.77 37.98 10.41
C GLU A 151 -7.87 38.86 11.05
N GLU A 152 -8.84 38.25 11.75
CA GLU A 152 -9.89 38.98 12.42
C GLU A 152 -9.36 39.91 13.55
N THR A 153 -8.31 39.47 14.23
CA THR A 153 -7.68 40.25 15.29
C THR A 153 -6.85 41.43 14.73
N GLU A 154 -6.22 41.26 13.57
CA GLU A 154 -5.48 42.33 12.89
C GLU A 154 -6.42 43.41 12.29
N GLU A 155 -7.62 43.02 11.81
CA GLU A 155 -8.61 43.98 11.30
C GLU A 155 -9.26 44.85 12.39
N LEU A 156 -9.25 44.36 13.65
CA LEU A 156 -9.83 45.07 14.79
C LEU A 156 -8.84 45.97 15.54
N ALA A 157 -7.55 45.94 15.21
CA ALA A 157 -6.47 46.69 15.85
C ALA A 157 -6.06 47.93 15.04
#